data_dfc7066a01dea76ec321d8fc638d69c3
#
_entry.id   dfc7066a01dea76ec321d8fc638d69c3
#
_cell.length_a   1.000
_cell.length_b   1.000
_cell.length_c   1.000
_cell.angle_alpha   90.00
_cell.angle_beta   90.00
_cell.angle_gamma   90.00
#
_symmetry.space_group_name_H-M   'P 1'
#
loop_
_entity.id
_entity.type
_entity.pdbx_description
1 polymer ?
#
loop_
_entity_poly.entity_id
_entity_poly.type
_entity_poly.pdbx_seq_one_letter_code
_entity_poly.pdbx_strand_id
1 'polypeptide(L)'
;MKRKGTVVQVTGPVVDVAFEGGSLPEINEALSVAPDGQVRMMEVAQHIGGDTVRCIMLSPSEGIGRGDEVLSTGRTIEAPVGEATLGRMFNVLGQAIDEKGTVEAQEKWSIHRDPPAFSQQNPTTEILETGIKVIDLLAPYARGGKIGLFGGAGVGKTVLIQELIHNIATEHGGYSIFTGVGERTREGNDLWREMAESGVLSKTALVFGQMNEPPGARMRVALTGLTMAEYFRDVKKQNVLLFIDNIFRYVQAGSEISALMGRMPSAVGYQPTLADEVGALQERIASTKDGAITSVQAVYVPADDLTDPAPATTFTHLDAKTVLSRKIVEQGIYPAVDPLDSTSRILEPDIVGERHYKAARGAQELLQRYRELQDIIAILGMEELGADDRRIVDRARRMQQYFSQPFSVAEQFTGLEGRYVTLEDTISGFEALLGGELDQYPEAAFSMVGTVDEVRRKAQDMGAL
;
A
#
# COMPACT_ATOMS: atom_id res chain seq x y z
N MET A 1 26.32 -3.54 -30.13
CA MET A 1 25.61 -4.22 -31.26
C MET A 1 24.42 -4.93 -30.65
N LYS A 2 23.25 -4.85 -31.27
CA LYS A 2 22.09 -5.66 -30.82
C LYS A 2 22.39 -7.13 -31.07
N ARG A 3 22.41 -7.95 -30.02
CA ARG A 3 22.63 -9.39 -30.14
C ARG A 3 21.33 -10.02 -30.63
N LYS A 4 21.47 -11.02 -31.52
CA LYS A 4 20.35 -11.79 -32.02
C LYS A 4 20.37 -13.18 -31.36
N GLY A 5 19.22 -13.59 -30.89
CA GLY A 5 18.99 -14.92 -30.33
C GLY A 5 17.84 -15.61 -31.04
N THR A 6 17.65 -16.87 -30.73
CA THR A 6 16.58 -17.71 -31.30
C THR A 6 15.88 -18.45 -30.17
N VAL A 7 14.57 -18.43 -30.16
CA VAL A 7 13.76 -19.20 -29.21
C VAL A 7 14.00 -20.69 -29.38
N VAL A 8 14.42 -21.38 -28.33
CA VAL A 8 14.67 -22.83 -28.33
C VAL A 8 13.59 -23.62 -27.61
N GLN A 9 12.97 -23.00 -26.59
CA GLN A 9 11.87 -23.63 -25.82
C GLN A 9 10.93 -22.57 -25.29
N VAL A 10 9.65 -22.89 -25.22
CA VAL A 10 8.60 -22.08 -24.60
C VAL A 10 7.86 -22.95 -23.57
N THR A 11 7.81 -22.50 -22.34
CA THR A 11 7.10 -23.17 -21.23
C THR A 11 6.18 -22.14 -20.55
N GLY A 12 5.02 -21.85 -21.18
CA GLY A 12 4.16 -20.78 -20.73
C GLY A 12 4.88 -19.42 -20.75
N PRO A 13 4.94 -18.68 -19.63
CA PRO A 13 5.62 -17.39 -19.54
C PRO A 13 7.15 -17.51 -19.39
N VAL A 14 7.74 -18.70 -19.44
CA VAL A 14 9.19 -18.90 -19.40
C VAL A 14 9.67 -19.34 -20.77
N VAL A 15 10.65 -18.62 -21.33
CA VAL A 15 11.18 -18.81 -22.68
C VAL A 15 12.70 -18.96 -22.62
N ASP A 16 13.23 -20.04 -23.22
CA ASP A 16 14.66 -20.25 -23.36
C ASP A 16 15.11 -19.76 -24.74
N VAL A 17 16.17 -18.95 -24.76
CA VAL A 17 16.70 -18.28 -25.95
C VAL A 17 18.18 -18.59 -26.11
N ALA A 18 18.58 -19.12 -27.23
CA ALA A 18 19.99 -19.35 -27.56
C ALA A 18 20.57 -18.14 -28.31
N PHE A 19 21.79 -17.76 -27.95
CA PHE A 19 22.56 -16.68 -28.60
C PHE A 19 23.84 -17.25 -29.21
N GLU A 20 24.02 -17.05 -30.48
CA GLU A 20 25.24 -17.48 -31.18
C GLU A 20 26.39 -16.50 -30.91
N GLY A 21 27.62 -17.03 -30.80
CA GLY A 21 28.82 -16.23 -30.70
C GLY A 21 29.36 -15.95 -29.30
N GLY A 22 28.91 -16.67 -28.28
CA GLY A 22 29.55 -16.68 -26.95
C GLY A 22 29.32 -15.44 -26.07
N SER A 23 28.56 -14.43 -26.54
CA SER A 23 28.23 -13.23 -25.75
C SER A 23 26.74 -13.24 -25.36
N LEU A 24 26.46 -13.69 -24.15
CA LEU A 24 25.09 -13.72 -23.61
C LEU A 24 24.63 -12.33 -23.18
N PRO A 25 23.30 -12.04 -23.24
CA PRO A 25 22.70 -10.91 -22.56
C PRO A 25 22.91 -11.02 -21.03
N GLU A 26 22.98 -9.87 -20.39
CA GLU A 26 23.14 -9.82 -18.93
C GLU A 26 21.84 -10.23 -18.21
N ILE A 27 21.95 -10.63 -16.95
CA ILE A 27 20.78 -10.86 -16.09
C ILE A 27 20.00 -9.54 -15.97
N ASN A 28 18.67 -9.63 -15.99
CA ASN A 28 17.71 -8.51 -16.02
C ASN A 28 17.74 -7.70 -17.32
N GLU A 29 18.49 -8.09 -18.34
CA GLU A 29 18.42 -7.44 -19.65
C GLU A 29 17.08 -7.72 -20.33
N ALA A 30 16.48 -6.67 -20.90
CA ALA A 30 15.24 -6.77 -21.66
C ALA A 30 15.50 -7.29 -23.07
N LEU A 31 14.75 -8.28 -23.48
CA LEU A 31 14.74 -8.84 -24.81
C LEU A 31 13.38 -8.64 -25.47
N SER A 32 13.38 -8.51 -26.80
CA SER A 32 12.15 -8.37 -27.59
C SER A 32 12.00 -9.47 -28.62
N VAL A 33 10.78 -9.93 -28.82
CA VAL A 33 10.37 -10.91 -29.85
C VAL A 33 9.10 -10.40 -30.54
N ALA A 34 8.97 -10.60 -31.83
CA ALA A 34 7.81 -10.13 -32.59
C ALA A 34 7.36 -11.16 -33.64
N PRO A 35 6.82 -12.33 -33.21
CA PRO A 35 6.47 -13.42 -34.10
C PRO A 35 5.36 -13.06 -35.11
N ASP A 36 4.45 -12.20 -34.73
CA ASP A 36 3.29 -11.73 -35.51
C ASP A 36 3.35 -10.24 -35.86
N GLY A 37 4.53 -9.62 -35.72
CA GLY A 37 4.73 -8.18 -35.90
C GLY A 37 4.41 -7.35 -34.65
N GLN A 38 3.84 -7.94 -33.60
CA GLN A 38 3.64 -7.28 -32.30
C GLN A 38 4.84 -7.54 -31.40
N VAL A 39 5.46 -6.46 -30.94
CA VAL A 39 6.62 -6.54 -30.05
C VAL A 39 6.17 -7.01 -28.66
N ARG A 40 6.72 -8.13 -28.23
CA ARG A 40 6.57 -8.65 -26.87
C ARG A 40 7.89 -8.59 -26.14
N MET A 41 7.83 -8.28 -24.86
CA MET A 41 9.00 -8.09 -24.02
C MET A 41 9.17 -9.25 -23.03
N MET A 42 10.43 -9.63 -22.84
CA MET A 42 10.83 -10.60 -21.81
C MET A 42 12.11 -10.10 -21.14
N GLU A 43 12.41 -10.65 -19.98
CA GLU A 43 13.59 -10.30 -19.18
C GLU A 43 14.43 -11.54 -18.91
N VAL A 44 15.74 -11.41 -19.04
CA VAL A 44 16.69 -12.50 -18.75
C VAL A 44 16.72 -12.76 -17.26
N ALA A 45 16.32 -13.96 -16.86
CA ALA A 45 16.30 -14.38 -15.45
C ALA A 45 17.50 -15.24 -15.04
N GLN A 46 18.05 -16.03 -15.99
CA GLN A 46 19.10 -16.99 -15.69
C GLN A 46 19.88 -17.39 -16.93
N HIS A 47 21.17 -17.62 -16.77
CA HIS A 47 21.98 -18.32 -17.73
C HIS A 47 21.94 -19.84 -17.43
N ILE A 48 21.51 -20.65 -18.41
CA ILE A 48 21.31 -22.10 -18.20
C ILE A 48 22.40 -22.96 -18.85
N GLY A 49 23.44 -22.32 -19.41
CA GLY A 49 24.56 -22.96 -20.06
C GLY A 49 24.36 -23.11 -21.57
N GLY A 50 25.42 -23.48 -22.30
CA GLY A 50 25.37 -23.76 -23.76
C GLY A 50 24.86 -22.58 -24.59
N ASP A 51 25.33 -21.37 -24.33
CA ASP A 51 24.90 -20.14 -25.04
C ASP A 51 23.40 -19.82 -24.90
N THR A 52 22.71 -20.38 -23.88
CA THR A 52 21.28 -20.24 -23.70
C THR A 52 20.95 -19.49 -22.40
N VAL A 53 20.00 -18.56 -22.51
CA VAL A 53 19.44 -17.83 -21.38
C VAL A 53 17.98 -18.22 -21.18
N ARG A 54 17.53 -18.24 -19.95
CA ARG A 54 16.12 -18.41 -19.56
C ARG A 54 15.53 -17.07 -19.24
N CYS A 55 14.40 -16.76 -19.89
CA CYS A 55 13.73 -15.49 -19.81
C CYS A 55 12.33 -15.63 -19.23
N ILE A 56 11.85 -14.56 -18.61
CA ILE A 56 10.50 -14.40 -18.07
C ILE A 56 9.75 -13.43 -18.96
N MET A 57 8.59 -13.81 -19.46
CA MET A 57 7.73 -12.93 -20.26
C MET A 57 7.09 -11.85 -19.39
N LEU A 58 7.17 -10.61 -19.87
CA LEU A 58 6.46 -9.45 -19.31
C LEU A 58 5.24 -9.09 -20.17
N SER A 59 5.11 -9.69 -21.31
CA SER A 59 3.97 -9.63 -22.22
C SER A 59 3.40 -11.04 -22.42
N PRO A 60 2.16 -11.19 -22.88
CA PRO A 60 1.61 -12.49 -23.21
C PRO A 60 2.52 -13.31 -24.14
N SER A 61 2.65 -14.60 -23.89
CA SER A 61 3.55 -15.49 -24.67
C SER A 61 2.88 -16.17 -25.86
N GLU A 62 1.58 -15.95 -26.08
CA GLU A 62 0.83 -16.55 -27.16
C GLU A 62 1.43 -16.20 -28.53
N GLY A 63 1.58 -17.20 -29.37
CA GLY A 63 2.13 -17.07 -30.71
C GLY A 63 3.66 -17.12 -30.80
N ILE A 64 4.38 -17.12 -29.66
CA ILE A 64 5.82 -17.34 -29.63
C ILE A 64 6.11 -18.82 -29.84
N GLY A 65 6.95 -19.12 -30.81
CA GLY A 65 7.34 -20.48 -31.17
C GLY A 65 8.84 -20.69 -31.22
N ARG A 66 9.23 -21.97 -31.23
CA ARG A 66 10.63 -22.33 -31.45
C ARG A 66 11.09 -21.84 -32.81
N GLY A 67 12.25 -21.18 -32.85
CA GLY A 67 12.82 -20.61 -34.07
C GLY A 67 12.58 -19.12 -34.24
N ASP A 68 11.73 -18.49 -33.43
CA ASP A 68 11.49 -17.06 -33.50
C ASP A 68 12.75 -16.27 -33.16
N GLU A 69 13.00 -15.17 -33.89
CA GLU A 69 14.13 -14.29 -33.67
C GLU A 69 13.87 -13.41 -32.43
N VAL A 70 14.85 -13.34 -31.56
CA VAL A 70 14.86 -12.50 -30.36
C VAL A 70 15.96 -11.44 -30.47
N LEU A 71 15.65 -10.22 -30.11
CA LEU A 71 16.61 -9.12 -30.13
C LEU A 71 16.92 -8.65 -28.70
N SER A 72 18.20 -8.63 -28.37
CA SER A 72 18.70 -7.99 -27.16
C SER A 72 18.57 -6.48 -27.26
N THR A 73 18.06 -5.82 -26.21
CA THR A 73 17.96 -4.36 -26.17
C THR A 73 19.26 -3.70 -25.66
N GLY A 74 20.12 -4.45 -24.97
CA GLY A 74 21.31 -3.96 -24.29
C GLY A 74 20.99 -3.13 -23.04
N ARG A 75 19.76 -3.17 -22.56
CA ARG A 75 19.27 -2.42 -21.39
C ARG A 75 18.29 -3.27 -20.59
N THR A 76 18.13 -2.92 -19.33
CA THR A 76 17.07 -3.48 -18.48
C THR A 76 15.70 -2.90 -18.86
N ILE A 77 14.62 -3.38 -18.24
CA ILE A 77 13.34 -2.69 -18.30
C ILE A 77 13.47 -1.33 -17.62
N GLU A 78 12.94 -0.30 -18.24
CA GLU A 78 13.04 1.09 -17.80
C GLU A 78 11.65 1.69 -17.56
N ALA A 79 11.49 2.40 -16.44
CA ALA A 79 10.30 3.19 -16.13
C ALA A 79 10.53 4.66 -16.51
N PRO A 80 9.53 5.35 -17.10
CA PRO A 80 9.58 6.80 -17.23
C PRO A 80 9.51 7.42 -15.84
N VAL A 81 10.25 8.50 -15.60
CA VAL A 81 10.30 9.18 -14.32
C VAL A 81 10.08 10.69 -14.48
N GLY A 82 9.69 11.35 -13.39
CA GLY A 82 9.49 12.78 -13.35
C GLY A 82 8.02 13.22 -13.43
N GLU A 83 7.81 14.52 -13.42
CA GLU A 83 6.47 15.13 -13.33
C GLU A 83 5.54 14.77 -14.49
N ALA A 84 6.11 14.43 -15.66
CA ALA A 84 5.33 13.97 -16.81
C ALA A 84 4.56 12.66 -16.56
N THR A 85 4.90 11.92 -15.50
CA THR A 85 4.19 10.70 -15.10
C THR A 85 2.95 10.97 -14.26
N LEU A 86 2.84 12.15 -13.67
CA LEU A 86 1.69 12.50 -12.81
C LEU A 86 0.41 12.64 -13.64
N GLY A 87 -0.69 12.17 -13.10
CA GLY A 87 -1.98 12.14 -13.78
C GLY A 87 -2.12 11.06 -14.84
N ARG A 88 -1.12 10.17 -14.98
CA ARG A 88 -1.03 9.16 -16.01
C ARG A 88 -1.08 7.75 -15.44
N MET A 89 -1.45 6.80 -16.31
CA MET A 89 -1.53 5.37 -15.99
C MET A 89 -0.58 4.58 -16.88
N PHE A 90 0.19 3.68 -16.28
CA PHE A 90 1.25 2.92 -16.94
C PHE A 90 1.10 1.41 -16.71
N ASN A 91 1.64 0.63 -17.65
CA ASN A 91 1.89 -0.80 -17.47
C ASN A 91 3.31 -1.05 -16.89
N VAL A 92 3.66 -2.33 -16.71
CA VAL A 92 4.97 -2.76 -16.20
C VAL A 92 6.15 -2.25 -17.04
N LEU A 93 5.96 -2.06 -18.33
CA LEU A 93 6.97 -1.57 -19.27
C LEU A 93 7.10 -0.03 -19.30
N GLY A 94 6.38 0.67 -18.41
CA GLY A 94 6.33 2.13 -18.40
C GLY A 94 5.64 2.75 -19.61
N GLN A 95 4.79 1.99 -20.29
CA GLN A 95 3.96 2.48 -21.39
C GLN A 95 2.65 3.02 -20.85
N ALA A 96 2.23 4.19 -21.33
CA ALA A 96 0.96 4.77 -20.94
C ALA A 96 -0.21 3.93 -21.49
N ILE A 97 -1.20 3.64 -20.61
CA ILE A 97 -2.40 2.82 -20.93
C ILE A 97 -3.71 3.58 -20.73
N ASP A 98 -3.65 4.89 -20.52
CA ASP A 98 -4.78 5.78 -20.25
C ASP A 98 -5.36 6.44 -21.51
N GLU A 99 -4.97 5.99 -22.71
CA GLU A 99 -5.40 6.50 -24.01
C GLU A 99 -5.11 8.01 -24.28
N LYS A 100 -4.32 8.64 -23.38
CA LYS A 100 -3.92 10.06 -23.50
C LYS A 100 -2.65 10.28 -24.31
N GLY A 101 -2.22 9.29 -25.09
CA GLY A 101 -0.99 9.32 -25.90
C GLY A 101 0.29 9.02 -25.11
N THR A 102 1.40 9.04 -25.80
CA THR A 102 2.73 8.75 -25.22
C THR A 102 3.15 9.82 -24.22
N VAL A 103 3.86 9.38 -23.17
CA VAL A 103 4.46 10.29 -22.19
C VAL A 103 5.88 10.65 -22.64
N GLU A 104 6.13 11.92 -22.85
CA GLU A 104 7.47 12.44 -23.12
C GLU A 104 8.22 12.68 -21.80
N ALA A 105 8.65 11.61 -21.16
CA ALA A 105 9.52 11.71 -19.99
C ALA A 105 10.92 12.09 -20.41
N GLN A 106 11.53 13.05 -19.72
CA GLN A 106 12.91 13.48 -19.99
C GLN A 106 13.93 12.39 -19.68
N GLU A 107 13.62 11.58 -18.67
CA GLU A 107 14.47 10.49 -18.20
C GLU A 107 13.68 9.19 -18.07
N LYS A 108 14.41 8.07 -18.23
CA LYS A 108 13.94 6.73 -17.93
C LYS A 108 14.96 6.06 -17.05
N TRP A 109 14.51 5.40 -16.01
CA TRP A 109 15.37 4.70 -15.06
C TRP A 109 15.10 3.20 -15.07
N SER A 110 16.17 2.42 -14.94
CA SER A 110 16.05 0.97 -14.74
C SER A 110 15.16 0.65 -13.56
N ILE A 111 14.28 -0.34 -13.70
CA ILE A 111 13.49 -0.84 -12.58
C ILE A 111 14.33 -1.67 -11.60
N HIS A 112 15.48 -2.17 -12.04
CA HIS A 112 16.47 -2.88 -11.21
C HIS A 112 17.50 -1.88 -10.70
N ARG A 113 17.24 -1.35 -9.51
CA ARG A 113 18.10 -0.40 -8.83
C ARG A 113 18.51 -0.95 -7.47
N ASP A 114 19.68 -0.57 -7.03
CA ASP A 114 20.13 -0.87 -5.68
C ASP A 114 19.40 -0.01 -4.64
N PRO A 115 19.22 -0.48 -3.41
CA PRO A 115 18.72 0.33 -2.31
C PRO A 115 19.69 1.49 -2.01
N PRO A 116 19.21 2.57 -1.38
CA PRO A 116 20.09 3.64 -0.94
C PRO A 116 21.22 3.11 -0.05
N ALA A 117 22.44 3.60 -0.28
CA ALA A 117 23.58 3.22 0.55
C ALA A 117 23.32 3.54 2.03
N PHE A 118 23.85 2.73 2.94
CA PHE A 118 23.67 2.89 4.38
C PHE A 118 24.00 4.31 4.87
N SER A 119 25.03 4.94 4.30
CA SER A 119 25.42 6.33 4.63
C SER A 119 24.41 7.40 4.15
N GLN A 120 23.55 7.07 3.23
CA GLN A 120 22.51 7.97 2.69
C GLN A 120 21.18 7.84 3.44
N GLN A 121 20.97 6.70 4.11
CA GLN A 121 19.75 6.46 4.86
C GLN A 121 19.68 7.40 6.07
N ASN A 122 18.49 7.93 6.30
CA ASN A 122 18.18 8.76 7.45
C ASN A 122 16.95 8.15 8.12
N PRO A 123 17.11 7.26 9.10
CA PRO A 123 15.97 6.71 9.83
C PRO A 123 15.29 7.86 10.58
N THR A 124 14.23 8.38 10.00
CA THR A 124 13.42 9.41 10.63
C THR A 124 12.42 8.75 11.58
N THR A 125 12.27 9.34 12.75
CA THR A 125 11.23 8.98 13.72
C THR A 125 10.08 10.00 13.70
N GLU A 126 10.03 10.84 12.66
CA GLU A 126 8.97 11.84 12.52
C GLU A 126 7.65 11.19 12.15
N ILE A 127 6.57 11.64 12.78
CA ILE A 127 5.21 11.21 12.46
C ILE A 127 4.82 11.81 11.10
N LEU A 128 4.28 10.97 10.23
CA LEU A 128 3.52 11.42 9.07
C LEU A 128 2.08 11.60 9.50
N GLU A 129 1.68 12.84 9.72
CA GLU A 129 0.31 13.17 10.07
C GLU A 129 -0.62 12.86 8.91
N THR A 130 -1.56 11.95 9.13
CA THR A 130 -2.50 11.50 8.09
C THR A 130 -3.79 12.30 8.07
N GLY A 131 -4.10 13.02 9.15
CA GLY A 131 -5.36 13.72 9.38
C GLY A 131 -6.52 12.79 9.71
N ILE A 132 -6.25 11.51 9.96
CA ILE A 132 -7.23 10.48 10.30
C ILE A 132 -7.04 10.09 11.77
N LYS A 133 -7.98 10.49 12.61
CA LYS A 133 -7.88 10.38 14.09
C LYS A 133 -7.42 9.02 14.59
N VAL A 134 -8.06 7.95 14.12
CA VAL A 134 -7.76 6.59 14.61
C VAL A 134 -6.36 6.12 14.24
N ILE A 135 -5.85 6.52 13.08
CA ILE A 135 -4.50 6.20 12.63
C ILE A 135 -3.49 7.03 13.42
N ASP A 136 -3.66 8.34 13.41
CA ASP A 136 -2.70 9.27 14.02
C ASP A 136 -2.58 9.06 15.53
N LEU A 137 -3.67 8.67 16.21
CA LEU A 137 -3.63 8.39 17.64
C LEU A 137 -2.98 7.04 17.97
N LEU A 138 -3.46 5.94 17.35
CA LEU A 138 -3.22 4.57 17.82
C LEU A 138 -2.19 3.79 17.00
N ALA A 139 -2.05 4.12 15.73
CA ALA A 139 -1.13 3.47 14.80
C ALA A 139 -0.41 4.51 13.93
N PRO A 140 0.24 5.53 14.52
CA PRO A 140 0.84 6.63 13.78
C PRO A 140 1.86 6.12 12.76
N TYR A 141 1.84 6.71 11.57
CA TYR A 141 2.76 6.36 10.50
C TYR A 141 4.08 7.10 10.66
N ALA A 142 5.19 6.39 10.52
CA ALA A 142 6.50 7.01 10.42
C ALA A 142 6.70 7.55 8.99
N ARG A 143 7.24 8.75 8.87
CA ARG A 143 7.72 9.28 7.58
C ARG A 143 8.84 8.37 7.06
N GLY A 144 8.68 7.85 5.83
CA GLY A 144 9.59 6.86 5.27
C GLY A 144 9.43 5.46 5.84
N GLY A 145 8.38 5.23 6.63
CA GLY A 145 8.03 3.93 7.18
C GLY A 145 7.26 3.06 6.18
N LYS A 146 7.15 1.79 6.54
CA LYS A 146 6.43 0.78 5.80
C LYS A 146 5.20 0.35 6.57
N ILE A 147 4.03 0.60 6.02
CA ILE A 147 2.73 0.36 6.65
C ILE A 147 2.04 -0.80 5.97
N GLY A 148 1.65 -1.80 6.72
CA GLY A 148 0.78 -2.87 6.24
C GLY A 148 -0.69 -2.51 6.46
N LEU A 149 -1.48 -2.54 5.40
CA LEU A 149 -2.92 -2.35 5.43
C LEU A 149 -3.63 -3.69 5.28
N PHE A 150 -4.29 -4.12 6.34
CA PHE A 150 -4.98 -5.39 6.43
C PHE A 150 -6.48 -5.18 6.37
N GLY A 151 -7.19 -6.06 5.69
CA GLY A 151 -8.64 -6.03 5.66
C GLY A 151 -9.21 -6.90 4.54
N GLY A 152 -10.35 -7.49 4.79
CA GLY A 152 -11.10 -8.25 3.80
C GLY A 152 -11.73 -7.36 2.72
N ALA A 153 -12.53 -7.96 1.86
CA ALA A 153 -13.29 -7.21 0.87
C ALA A 153 -14.41 -6.38 1.54
N GLY A 154 -14.65 -5.16 1.03
CA GLY A 154 -15.79 -4.34 1.45
C GLY A 154 -15.62 -3.62 2.80
N VAL A 155 -14.41 -3.53 3.34
CA VAL A 155 -14.14 -2.81 4.61
C VAL A 155 -13.69 -1.36 4.41
N GLY A 156 -13.70 -0.84 3.16
CA GLY A 156 -13.33 0.55 2.86
C GLY A 156 -11.84 0.77 2.60
N LYS A 157 -11.07 -0.27 2.26
CA LYS A 157 -9.63 -0.15 1.97
C LYS A 157 -9.33 0.89 0.89
N THR A 158 -10.00 0.82 -0.24
CA THR A 158 -9.81 1.75 -1.37
C THR A 158 -10.11 3.19 -0.97
N VAL A 159 -11.20 3.42 -0.25
CA VAL A 159 -11.59 4.76 0.22
C VAL A 159 -10.55 5.32 1.19
N LEU A 160 -10.02 4.50 2.09
CA LEU A 160 -8.94 4.90 2.99
C LEU A 160 -7.67 5.28 2.23
N ILE A 161 -7.28 4.49 1.22
CA ILE A 161 -6.12 4.79 0.37
C ILE A 161 -6.31 6.13 -0.35
N GLN A 162 -7.49 6.36 -0.92
CA GLN A 162 -7.81 7.61 -1.60
C GLN A 162 -7.76 8.82 -0.65
N GLU A 163 -8.29 8.69 0.56
CA GLU A 163 -8.22 9.75 1.57
C GLU A 163 -6.78 10.05 1.99
N LEU A 164 -5.95 9.03 2.16
CA LEU A 164 -4.52 9.22 2.43
C LEU A 164 -3.83 9.97 1.29
N ILE A 165 -4.12 9.62 0.02
CA ILE A 165 -3.60 10.34 -1.15
C ILE A 165 -4.08 11.78 -1.16
N HIS A 166 -5.37 12.00 -0.90
CA HIS A 166 -5.96 13.32 -0.84
C HIS A 166 -5.28 14.20 0.22
N ASN A 167 -5.15 13.70 1.43
CA ASN A 167 -4.58 14.44 2.55
C ASN A 167 -3.08 14.74 2.33
N ILE A 168 -2.32 13.79 1.78
CA ILE A 168 -0.91 14.05 1.43
C ILE A 168 -0.78 15.08 0.30
N ALA A 169 -1.65 15.05 -0.69
CA ALA A 169 -1.61 15.99 -1.80
C ALA A 169 -2.03 17.41 -1.40
N THR A 170 -3.03 17.55 -0.53
CA THR A 170 -3.59 18.85 -0.12
C THR A 170 -2.81 19.47 1.03
N GLU A 171 -2.53 18.73 2.09
CA GLU A 171 -1.93 19.27 3.32
C GLU A 171 -0.41 19.25 3.30
N HIS A 172 0.19 18.24 2.67
CA HIS A 172 1.65 18.10 2.63
C HIS A 172 2.27 18.46 1.28
N GLY A 173 1.46 18.73 0.25
CA GLY A 173 1.94 19.03 -1.11
C GLY A 173 2.71 17.90 -1.77
N GLY A 174 2.64 16.70 -1.23
CA GLY A 174 3.40 15.52 -1.67
C GLY A 174 2.83 14.86 -2.92
N TYR A 175 3.63 13.96 -3.49
CA TYR A 175 3.24 13.11 -4.62
C TYR A 175 2.94 11.70 -4.14
N SER A 176 2.10 11.01 -4.90
CA SER A 176 1.74 9.62 -4.65
C SER A 176 1.98 8.77 -5.88
N ILE A 177 2.45 7.54 -5.66
CA ILE A 177 2.55 6.52 -6.69
C ILE A 177 1.69 5.35 -6.24
N PHE A 178 0.73 4.96 -7.07
CA PHE A 178 -0.09 3.78 -6.79
C PHE A 178 0.32 2.64 -7.71
N THR A 179 0.62 1.48 -7.13
CA THR A 179 0.96 0.25 -7.83
C THR A 179 -0.09 -0.81 -7.61
N GLY A 180 -0.85 -1.13 -8.65
CA GLY A 180 -1.80 -2.24 -8.66
C GLY A 180 -1.12 -3.53 -9.10
N VAL A 181 -0.93 -4.46 -8.19
CA VAL A 181 -0.23 -5.73 -8.41
C VAL A 181 -1.23 -6.88 -8.41
N GLY A 182 -1.52 -7.43 -9.59
CA GLY A 182 -2.43 -8.57 -9.74
C GLY A 182 -3.89 -8.26 -9.40
N GLU A 183 -4.27 -6.99 -9.43
CA GLU A 183 -5.64 -6.55 -9.18
C GLU A 183 -6.53 -6.68 -10.43
N ARG A 184 -7.83 -6.62 -10.23
CA ARG A 184 -8.79 -6.69 -11.34
C ARG A 184 -8.77 -5.41 -12.15
N THR A 185 -8.82 -5.53 -13.47
CA THR A 185 -8.86 -4.40 -14.41
C THR A 185 -9.98 -3.42 -14.07
N ARG A 186 -11.14 -3.92 -13.68
CA ARG A 186 -12.28 -3.08 -13.31
C ARG A 186 -11.97 -2.22 -12.08
N GLU A 187 -11.40 -2.81 -11.03
CA GLU A 187 -11.05 -2.09 -9.80
C GLU A 187 -10.02 -0.99 -10.05
N GLY A 188 -9.02 -1.28 -10.91
CA GLY A 188 -8.05 -0.25 -11.34
C GLY A 188 -8.67 0.90 -12.13
N ASN A 189 -9.64 0.61 -13.00
CA ASN A 189 -10.34 1.64 -13.76
C ASN A 189 -11.29 2.47 -12.89
N ASP A 190 -11.99 1.83 -11.94
CA ASP A 190 -12.86 2.52 -10.99
C ASP A 190 -12.01 3.45 -10.12
N LEU A 191 -10.87 2.98 -9.58
CA LEU A 191 -9.92 3.80 -8.81
C LEU A 191 -9.42 5.01 -9.60
N TRP A 192 -9.05 4.83 -10.87
CA TRP A 192 -8.61 5.93 -11.72
C TRP A 192 -9.68 7.01 -11.91
N ARG A 193 -10.95 6.60 -12.13
CA ARG A 193 -12.07 7.53 -12.27
C ARG A 193 -12.35 8.28 -10.98
N GLU A 194 -12.41 7.58 -9.87
CA GLU A 194 -12.63 8.17 -8.55
C GLU A 194 -11.53 9.17 -8.18
N MET A 195 -10.25 8.85 -8.49
CA MET A 195 -9.14 9.78 -8.30
C MET A 195 -9.23 11.01 -9.23
N ALA A 196 -9.76 10.85 -10.44
CA ALA A 196 -9.97 11.96 -11.35
C ALA A 196 -11.10 12.89 -10.86
N GLU A 197 -12.18 12.30 -10.36
CA GLU A 197 -13.34 13.03 -9.82
C GLU A 197 -13.00 13.78 -8.52
N SER A 198 -12.22 13.16 -7.64
CA SER A 198 -11.74 13.79 -6.39
C SER A 198 -10.59 14.79 -6.59
N GLY A 199 -10.06 14.93 -7.82
CA GLY A 199 -9.00 15.89 -8.15
C GLY A 199 -7.59 15.50 -7.74
N VAL A 200 -7.39 14.36 -7.06
CA VAL A 200 -6.08 13.91 -6.56
C VAL A 200 -5.20 13.29 -7.64
N LEU A 201 -5.77 12.93 -8.79
CA LEU A 201 -5.04 12.30 -9.89
C LEU A 201 -3.87 13.15 -10.39
N SER A 202 -3.99 14.47 -10.37
CA SER A 202 -2.93 15.40 -10.83
C SER A 202 -1.63 15.32 -10.03
N LYS A 203 -1.67 14.76 -8.83
CA LYS A 203 -0.53 14.54 -7.93
C LYS A 203 -0.12 13.07 -7.82
N THR A 204 -0.74 12.20 -8.61
CA THR A 204 -0.59 10.75 -8.50
C THR A 204 -0.21 10.13 -9.85
N ALA A 205 0.76 9.21 -9.87
CA ALA A 205 0.99 8.33 -10.99
C ALA A 205 0.48 6.92 -10.66
N LEU A 206 -0.14 6.26 -11.64
CA LEU A 206 -0.71 4.92 -11.49
C LEU A 206 0.08 3.92 -12.32
N VAL A 207 0.41 2.76 -11.76
CA VAL A 207 1.11 1.68 -12.46
C VAL A 207 0.38 0.37 -12.19
N PHE A 208 -0.04 -0.33 -13.24
CA PHE A 208 -0.81 -1.56 -13.11
C PHE A 208 -0.13 -2.74 -13.78
N GLY A 209 -0.04 -3.86 -13.06
CA GLY A 209 0.17 -5.21 -13.56
C GLY A 209 -1.02 -6.05 -13.17
N GLN A 210 -1.98 -6.19 -14.08
CA GLN A 210 -3.31 -6.69 -13.79
C GLN A 210 -3.34 -8.22 -13.62
N MET A 211 -4.42 -8.75 -13.08
CA MET A 211 -4.61 -10.18 -12.80
C MET A 211 -4.49 -11.07 -14.04
N ASN A 212 -4.88 -10.56 -15.21
CA ASN A 212 -4.81 -11.27 -16.48
C ASN A 212 -3.43 -11.17 -17.17
N GLU A 213 -2.51 -10.38 -16.65
CA GLU A 213 -1.16 -10.26 -17.19
C GLU A 213 -0.25 -11.42 -16.73
N PRO A 214 0.82 -11.71 -17.48
CA PRO A 214 1.77 -12.75 -17.11
C PRO A 214 2.36 -12.55 -15.70
N PRO A 215 2.78 -13.62 -15.03
CA PRO A 215 3.37 -13.52 -13.69
C PRO A 215 4.63 -12.64 -13.68
N GLY A 216 5.39 -12.58 -14.78
CA GLY A 216 6.52 -11.66 -14.92
C GLY A 216 6.11 -10.20 -14.80
N ALA A 217 5.02 -9.78 -15.46
CA ALA A 217 4.48 -8.44 -15.35
C ALA A 217 4.03 -8.13 -13.91
N ARG A 218 3.27 -9.04 -13.30
CA ARG A 218 2.80 -8.88 -11.90
C ARG A 218 3.94 -8.83 -10.90
N MET A 219 5.04 -9.53 -11.14
CA MET A 219 6.23 -9.50 -10.29
C MET A 219 7.07 -8.23 -10.45
N ARG A 220 7.05 -7.59 -11.61
CA ARG A 220 7.90 -6.42 -11.90
C ARG A 220 7.19 -5.08 -11.74
N VAL A 221 5.87 -5.04 -11.79
CA VAL A 221 5.10 -3.79 -11.73
C VAL A 221 5.35 -3.00 -10.44
N ALA A 222 5.55 -3.66 -9.30
CA ALA A 222 5.90 -3.00 -8.04
C ALA A 222 7.26 -2.27 -8.15
N LEU A 223 8.22 -2.85 -8.86
CA LEU A 223 9.53 -2.23 -9.12
C LEU A 223 9.39 -1.01 -10.03
N THR A 224 8.50 -1.06 -11.03
CA THR A 224 8.24 0.06 -11.94
C THR A 224 7.71 1.27 -11.14
N GLY A 225 6.70 1.09 -10.30
CA GLY A 225 6.16 2.17 -9.49
C GLY A 225 7.14 2.67 -8.42
N LEU A 226 7.87 1.76 -7.79
CA LEU A 226 8.91 2.14 -6.82
C LEU A 226 10.00 3.00 -7.49
N THR A 227 10.41 2.67 -8.72
CA THR A 227 11.38 3.46 -9.47
C THR A 227 10.88 4.88 -9.76
N MET A 228 9.59 5.04 -10.07
CA MET A 228 8.98 6.37 -10.21
C MET A 228 9.00 7.14 -8.87
N ALA A 229 8.72 6.47 -7.76
CA ALA A 229 8.77 7.08 -6.42
C ALA A 229 10.19 7.51 -6.04
N GLU A 230 11.19 6.69 -6.35
CA GLU A 230 12.60 7.00 -6.10
C GLU A 230 13.07 8.27 -6.79
N TYR A 231 12.58 8.57 -7.99
CA TYR A 231 12.92 9.83 -8.66
C TYR A 231 12.47 11.05 -7.86
N PHE A 232 11.25 11.04 -7.34
CA PHE A 232 10.76 12.14 -6.53
C PHE A 232 11.50 12.26 -5.19
N ARG A 233 11.88 11.14 -4.57
CA ARG A 233 12.73 11.13 -3.38
C ARG A 233 14.13 11.67 -3.66
N ASP A 234 14.81 11.14 -4.68
CA ASP A 234 16.26 11.33 -4.88
C ASP A 234 16.58 12.63 -5.64
N VAL A 235 15.76 12.99 -6.66
CA VAL A 235 15.97 14.14 -7.52
C VAL A 235 15.16 15.36 -7.07
N LYS A 236 13.87 15.15 -6.80
CA LYS A 236 12.99 16.23 -6.34
C LYS A 236 13.09 16.50 -4.84
N LYS A 237 13.77 15.63 -4.10
CA LYS A 237 13.99 15.73 -2.65
C LYS A 237 12.69 15.88 -1.86
N GLN A 238 11.70 15.08 -2.23
CA GLN A 238 10.36 15.16 -1.67
C GLN A 238 9.98 13.89 -0.92
N ASN A 239 8.97 14.04 -0.09
CA ASN A 239 8.30 12.92 0.53
C ASN A 239 7.25 12.38 -0.43
N VAL A 240 7.30 11.08 -0.68
CA VAL A 240 6.44 10.37 -1.62
C VAL A 240 5.67 9.29 -0.89
N LEU A 241 4.39 9.17 -1.20
CA LEU A 241 3.57 8.08 -0.74
C LEU A 241 3.51 7.00 -1.82
N LEU A 242 3.94 5.78 -1.49
CA LEU A 242 3.92 4.64 -2.38
C LEU A 242 2.87 3.64 -1.91
N PHE A 243 1.86 3.40 -2.73
CA PHE A 243 0.88 2.34 -2.50
C PHE A 243 1.23 1.09 -3.30
N ILE A 244 1.14 -0.07 -2.67
CA ILE A 244 1.29 -1.39 -3.31
C ILE A 244 0.05 -2.21 -2.98
N ASP A 245 -0.82 -2.38 -3.93
CA ASP A 245 -2.02 -3.20 -3.80
C ASP A 245 -2.01 -4.31 -4.85
N ASN A 246 -1.66 -5.52 -4.55
CA ASN A 246 -1.46 -6.14 -3.26
C ASN A 246 -0.07 -6.80 -3.19
N ILE A 247 0.67 -6.63 -2.10
CA ILE A 247 2.01 -7.22 -1.95
C ILE A 247 2.00 -8.76 -1.98
N PHE A 248 0.91 -9.39 -1.52
CA PHE A 248 0.74 -10.84 -1.63
C PHE A 248 0.77 -11.33 -3.10
N ARG A 249 0.19 -10.55 -4.03
CA ARG A 249 0.19 -10.89 -5.45
C ARG A 249 1.58 -10.82 -6.07
N TYR A 250 2.43 -9.92 -5.57
CA TYR A 250 3.85 -9.89 -5.92
C TYR A 250 4.55 -11.20 -5.55
N VAL A 251 4.36 -11.66 -4.32
CA VAL A 251 4.89 -12.94 -3.84
C VAL A 251 4.34 -14.13 -4.63
N GLN A 252 3.04 -14.15 -4.87
CA GLN A 252 2.39 -15.21 -5.65
C GLN A 252 2.95 -15.30 -7.07
N ALA A 253 3.14 -14.17 -7.76
CA ALA A 253 3.75 -14.14 -9.08
C ALA A 253 5.19 -14.69 -9.06
N GLY A 254 5.96 -14.38 -8.02
CA GLY A 254 7.28 -14.97 -7.80
C GLY A 254 7.25 -16.49 -7.63
N SER A 255 6.27 -17.04 -6.91
CA SER A 255 6.12 -18.49 -6.74
C SER A 255 5.74 -19.18 -8.04
N GLU A 256 4.84 -18.59 -8.84
CA GLU A 256 4.47 -19.09 -10.17
C GLU A 256 5.70 -19.17 -11.10
N ILE A 257 6.49 -18.13 -11.15
CA ILE A 257 7.75 -18.09 -11.93
C ILE A 257 8.74 -19.14 -11.43
N SER A 258 8.96 -19.21 -10.13
CA SER A 258 9.90 -20.17 -9.52
C SER A 258 9.56 -21.62 -9.87
N ALA A 259 8.28 -21.97 -9.83
CA ALA A 259 7.78 -23.28 -10.21
C ALA A 259 8.04 -23.58 -11.70
N LEU A 260 7.77 -22.64 -12.60
CA LEU A 260 7.99 -22.78 -14.04
C LEU A 260 9.49 -22.81 -14.40
N MET A 261 10.34 -22.19 -13.59
CA MET A 261 11.79 -22.29 -13.74
C MET A 261 12.37 -23.61 -13.22
N GLY A 262 11.53 -24.50 -12.67
CA GLY A 262 11.95 -25.80 -12.15
C GLY A 262 12.70 -25.73 -10.82
N ARG A 263 12.56 -24.64 -10.06
CA ARG A 263 13.15 -24.53 -8.72
C ARG A 263 12.36 -25.36 -7.73
N MET A 264 13.06 -26.06 -6.82
CA MET A 264 12.40 -26.82 -5.76
C MET A 264 11.65 -25.86 -4.81
N PRO A 265 10.34 -26.06 -4.57
CA PRO A 265 9.59 -25.18 -3.68
C PRO A 265 10.03 -25.31 -2.22
N SER A 266 9.89 -24.25 -1.47
CA SER A 266 10.03 -24.22 -0.02
C SER A 266 8.70 -24.56 0.67
N ALA A 267 8.58 -24.20 1.96
CA ALA A 267 7.35 -24.45 2.73
C ALA A 267 6.10 -23.89 2.02
N VAL A 268 5.01 -24.65 2.07
CA VAL A 268 3.68 -24.28 1.51
C VAL A 268 3.70 -23.99 0.00
N GLY A 269 4.77 -24.39 -0.70
CA GLY A 269 4.88 -24.21 -2.16
C GLY A 269 5.45 -22.87 -2.60
N TYR A 270 5.92 -22.03 -1.69
CA TYR A 270 6.56 -20.76 -2.03
C TYR A 270 7.97 -20.96 -2.61
N GLN A 271 8.46 -19.92 -3.29
CA GLN A 271 9.82 -19.88 -3.83
C GLN A 271 10.88 -19.91 -2.70
N PRO A 272 12.02 -20.58 -2.90
CA PRO A 272 13.11 -20.58 -1.92
C PRO A 272 13.73 -19.18 -1.74
N THR A 273 13.55 -18.29 -2.72
CA THR A 273 14.07 -16.92 -2.75
C THR A 273 13.06 -15.88 -2.21
N LEU A 274 11.98 -16.32 -1.54
CA LEU A 274 10.92 -15.43 -1.05
C LEU A 274 11.44 -14.26 -0.22
N ALA A 275 12.27 -14.55 0.78
CA ALA A 275 12.79 -13.53 1.68
C ALA A 275 13.71 -12.54 0.95
N ASP A 276 14.53 -13.02 0.02
CA ASP A 276 15.44 -12.18 -0.77
C ASP A 276 14.67 -11.27 -1.72
N GLU A 277 13.64 -11.79 -2.38
CA GLU A 277 12.81 -11.01 -3.31
C GLU A 277 12.00 -9.92 -2.61
N VAL A 278 11.36 -10.25 -1.49
CA VAL A 278 10.65 -9.28 -0.66
C VAL A 278 11.62 -8.27 -0.05
N GLY A 279 12.75 -8.75 0.49
CA GLY A 279 13.79 -7.90 1.05
C GLY A 279 14.34 -6.89 0.03
N ALA A 280 14.67 -7.33 -1.18
CA ALA A 280 15.16 -6.46 -2.24
C ALA A 280 14.18 -5.33 -2.60
N LEU A 281 12.88 -5.61 -2.62
CA LEU A 281 11.85 -4.58 -2.80
C LEU A 281 11.78 -3.64 -1.60
N GLN A 282 11.72 -4.19 -0.39
CA GLN A 282 11.49 -3.43 0.84
C GLN A 282 12.66 -2.52 1.21
N GLU A 283 13.91 -2.94 0.96
CA GLU A 283 15.10 -2.14 1.28
C GLU A 283 15.25 -0.89 0.39
N ARG A 284 14.64 -0.87 -0.79
CA ARG A 284 14.58 0.32 -1.64
C ARG A 284 13.60 1.37 -1.10
N ILE A 285 12.58 0.93 -0.35
CA ILE A 285 11.61 1.80 0.31
C ILE A 285 12.26 2.33 1.59
N ALA A 286 12.86 3.50 1.51
CA ALA A 286 13.62 4.07 2.61
C ALA A 286 13.57 5.59 2.62
N SER A 287 13.82 6.16 3.80
CA SER A 287 14.15 7.57 3.98
C SER A 287 15.61 7.81 3.70
N THR A 288 15.90 8.88 2.98
CA THR A 288 17.24 9.41 2.77
C THR A 288 17.36 10.81 3.37
N LYS A 289 18.57 11.38 3.35
CA LYS A 289 18.79 12.76 3.79
C LYS A 289 18.06 13.80 2.92
N ASP A 290 17.69 13.41 1.71
CA ASP A 290 17.08 14.29 0.71
C ASP A 290 15.55 14.18 0.68
N GLY A 291 14.99 13.00 0.91
CA GLY A 291 13.55 12.75 0.88
C GLY A 291 13.19 11.37 1.42
N ALA A 292 11.91 11.05 1.46
CA ALA A 292 11.43 9.79 2.00
C ALA A 292 10.39 9.15 1.11
N ILE A 293 10.37 7.81 1.05
CA ILE A 293 9.26 7.03 0.50
C ILE A 293 8.55 6.38 1.68
N THR A 294 7.33 6.81 1.96
CA THR A 294 6.44 6.12 2.90
C THR A 294 5.57 5.16 2.11
N SER A 295 5.56 3.89 2.47
CA SER A 295 4.75 2.91 1.74
C SER A 295 3.55 2.44 2.55
N VAL A 296 2.40 2.35 1.88
CA VAL A 296 1.20 1.67 2.37
C VAL A 296 0.97 0.45 1.50
N GLN A 297 1.12 -0.71 2.07
CA GLN A 297 1.10 -1.99 1.38
C GLN A 297 -0.14 -2.77 1.80
N ALA A 298 -1.06 -3.01 0.87
CA ALA A 298 -2.17 -3.89 1.13
C ALA A 298 -1.66 -5.33 1.23
N VAL A 299 -1.98 -5.98 2.33
CA VAL A 299 -1.56 -7.36 2.61
C VAL A 299 -2.78 -8.25 2.67
N TYR A 300 -2.85 -9.23 1.77
CA TYR A 300 -3.82 -10.30 1.84
C TYR A 300 -3.23 -11.44 2.69
N VAL A 301 -4.01 -11.94 3.62
CA VAL A 301 -3.63 -13.05 4.49
C VAL A 301 -4.46 -14.28 4.08
N PRO A 302 -3.88 -15.28 3.44
CA PRO A 302 -4.59 -16.48 3.05
C PRO A 302 -5.21 -17.19 4.25
N ALA A 303 -6.50 -17.50 4.18
CA ALA A 303 -7.26 -18.19 5.25
C ALA A 303 -7.14 -17.53 6.64
N ASP A 304 -6.84 -16.22 6.70
CA ASP A 304 -6.56 -15.48 7.94
C ASP A 304 -5.39 -16.06 8.77
N ASP A 305 -4.50 -16.83 8.11
CA ASP A 305 -3.33 -17.44 8.75
C ASP A 305 -2.12 -16.51 8.67
N LEU A 306 -1.83 -15.83 9.76
CA LEU A 306 -0.68 -14.93 9.91
C LEU A 306 0.67 -15.66 9.89
N THR A 307 0.67 -17.00 10.00
CA THR A 307 1.89 -17.83 9.96
C THR A 307 2.26 -18.28 8.55
N ASP A 308 1.39 -18.00 7.56
CA ASP A 308 1.72 -18.24 6.16
C ASP A 308 3.01 -17.49 5.78
N PRO A 309 3.96 -18.13 5.06
CA PRO A 309 5.27 -17.54 4.76
C PRO A 309 5.23 -16.17 4.07
N ALA A 310 4.25 -15.90 3.21
CA ALA A 310 4.16 -14.64 2.49
C ALA A 310 3.82 -13.44 3.41
N PRO A 311 2.72 -13.44 4.17
CA PRO A 311 2.46 -12.40 5.15
C PRO A 311 3.52 -12.35 6.25
N ALA A 312 3.97 -13.51 6.76
CA ALA A 312 5.00 -13.55 7.81
C ALA A 312 6.30 -12.85 7.39
N THR A 313 6.79 -13.11 6.16
CA THR A 313 7.97 -12.42 5.62
C THR A 313 7.72 -10.93 5.46
N THR A 314 6.56 -10.54 4.94
CA THR A 314 6.21 -9.12 4.77
C THR A 314 6.17 -8.39 6.11
N PHE A 315 5.60 -9.01 7.15
CA PHE A 315 5.50 -8.40 8.50
C PHE A 315 6.83 -8.01 9.11
N THR A 316 7.90 -8.76 8.81
CA THR A 316 9.24 -8.44 9.36
C THR A 316 9.75 -7.07 8.92
N HIS A 317 9.24 -6.54 7.80
CA HIS A 317 9.64 -5.25 7.23
C HIS A 317 8.72 -4.10 7.63
N LEU A 318 7.56 -4.36 8.23
CA LEU A 318 6.58 -3.33 8.52
C LEU A 318 6.88 -2.57 9.82
N ASP A 319 6.70 -1.25 9.77
CA ASP A 319 6.81 -0.35 10.92
C ASP A 319 5.46 -0.12 11.62
N ALA A 320 4.37 -0.16 10.85
CA ALA A 320 3.02 -0.05 11.38
C ALA A 320 2.07 -1.04 10.69
N LYS A 321 1.03 -1.42 11.41
CA LYS A 321 -0.04 -2.28 10.94
C LYS A 321 -1.39 -1.59 11.17
N THR A 322 -2.12 -1.35 10.10
CA THR A 322 -3.51 -0.85 10.14
C THR A 322 -4.45 -1.97 9.75
N VAL A 323 -5.34 -2.34 10.63
CA VAL A 323 -6.32 -3.42 10.44
C VAL A 323 -7.70 -2.85 10.23
N LEU A 324 -8.32 -3.14 9.09
CA LEU A 324 -9.71 -2.82 8.79
C LEU A 324 -10.60 -4.00 9.16
N SER A 325 -11.61 -3.76 9.99
CA SER A 325 -12.45 -4.79 10.59
C SER A 325 -13.88 -4.71 10.07
N ARG A 326 -14.41 -5.87 9.61
CA ARG A 326 -15.82 -5.98 9.21
C ARG A 326 -16.76 -5.73 10.39
N LYS A 327 -16.39 -6.12 11.62
CA LYS A 327 -17.18 -5.87 12.81
C LYS A 327 -17.40 -4.38 13.06
N ILE A 328 -16.41 -3.54 12.74
CA ILE A 328 -16.50 -2.09 12.88
C ILE A 328 -17.37 -1.50 11.75
N VAL A 329 -17.30 -2.05 10.52
CA VAL A 329 -18.23 -1.70 9.43
C VAL A 329 -19.68 -1.97 9.84
N GLU A 330 -19.96 -3.12 10.46
CA GLU A 330 -21.30 -3.50 10.93
C GLU A 330 -21.85 -2.57 12.01
N GLN A 331 -20.96 -1.87 12.74
CA GLN A 331 -21.32 -0.83 13.70
C GLN A 331 -21.54 0.56 13.04
N GLY A 332 -21.32 0.68 11.73
CA GLY A 332 -21.44 1.95 11.00
C GLY A 332 -20.32 2.94 11.27
N ILE A 333 -19.17 2.48 11.77
CA ILE A 333 -18.01 3.30 12.09
C ILE A 333 -17.05 3.29 10.89
N TYR A 334 -16.73 4.48 10.37
CA TYR A 334 -15.81 4.70 9.25
C TYR A 334 -14.82 5.84 9.57
N PRO A 335 -13.50 5.65 9.30
CA PRO A 335 -12.89 4.44 8.74
C PRO A 335 -13.01 3.23 9.67
N ALA A 336 -13.15 2.05 9.09
CA ALA A 336 -13.35 0.82 9.86
C ALA A 336 -12.04 0.24 10.44
N VAL A 337 -11.16 1.10 10.92
CA VAL A 337 -9.87 0.73 11.52
C VAL A 337 -10.11 0.15 12.90
N ASP A 338 -9.58 -1.07 13.13
CA ASP A 338 -9.63 -1.69 14.45
C ASP A 338 -8.61 -1.02 15.39
N PRO A 339 -9.07 -0.35 16.47
CA PRO A 339 -8.19 0.40 17.34
C PRO A 339 -7.32 -0.47 18.26
N LEU A 340 -7.66 -1.74 18.44
CA LEU A 340 -6.93 -2.68 19.30
C LEU A 340 -5.98 -3.58 18.51
N ASP A 341 -6.33 -3.91 17.26
CA ASP A 341 -5.54 -4.77 16.40
C ASP A 341 -4.54 -3.99 15.53
N SER A 342 -4.70 -2.67 15.43
CA SER A 342 -3.77 -1.77 14.73
C SER A 342 -2.64 -1.35 15.65
N THR A 343 -1.41 -1.32 15.12
CA THR A 343 -0.20 -1.06 15.93
C THR A 343 0.83 -0.26 15.14
N SER A 344 1.69 0.47 15.85
CA SER A 344 2.84 1.15 15.27
C SER A 344 4.06 1.05 16.19
N ARG A 345 5.24 0.85 15.59
CA ARG A 345 6.52 0.80 16.32
C ARG A 345 6.92 2.15 16.87
N ILE A 346 6.47 3.25 16.27
CA ILE A 346 6.81 4.60 16.74
C ILE A 346 5.90 5.09 17.85
N LEU A 347 4.88 4.33 18.26
CA LEU A 347 4.04 4.69 19.40
C LEU A 347 4.78 4.42 20.73
N GLU A 348 5.84 5.17 20.95
CA GLU A 348 6.69 5.11 22.13
C GLU A 348 6.86 6.55 22.71
N PRO A 349 6.94 6.71 24.05
CA PRO A 349 6.98 8.05 24.67
C PRO A 349 8.09 8.96 24.15
N ASP A 350 9.25 8.35 23.87
CA ASP A 350 10.45 9.07 23.40
C ASP A 350 10.33 9.58 21.95
N ILE A 351 9.36 9.05 21.19
CA ILE A 351 9.15 9.40 19.78
C ILE A 351 7.92 10.30 19.64
N VAL A 352 6.76 9.85 20.11
CA VAL A 352 5.50 10.59 19.94
C VAL A 352 5.26 11.61 21.05
N GLY A 353 6.02 11.55 22.12
CA GLY A 353 5.84 12.35 23.32
C GLY A 353 4.87 11.75 24.33
N GLU A 354 5.10 12.11 25.60
CA GLU A 354 4.34 11.57 26.75
C GLU A 354 2.82 11.79 26.65
N ARG A 355 2.41 12.95 26.14
CA ARG A 355 1.01 13.34 26.04
C ARG A 355 0.26 12.44 25.04
N HIS A 356 0.79 12.29 23.81
CA HIS A 356 0.22 11.41 22.79
C HIS A 356 0.20 9.97 23.26
N TYR A 357 1.31 9.48 23.80
CA TYR A 357 1.41 8.11 24.31
C TYR A 357 0.36 7.80 25.38
N LYS A 358 0.16 8.71 26.36
CA LYS A 358 -0.85 8.53 27.40
C LYS A 358 -2.27 8.53 26.86
N ALA A 359 -2.58 9.42 25.92
CA ALA A 359 -3.90 9.44 25.27
C ALA A 359 -4.16 8.14 24.48
N ALA A 360 -3.19 7.67 23.73
CA ALA A 360 -3.29 6.41 22.98
C ALA A 360 -3.48 5.20 23.90
N ARG A 361 -2.65 5.08 24.93
CA ARG A 361 -2.75 3.97 25.91
C ARG A 361 -4.06 4.00 26.68
N GLY A 362 -4.48 5.16 27.15
CA GLY A 362 -5.77 5.33 27.83
C GLY A 362 -6.95 4.92 26.94
N ALA A 363 -6.90 5.28 25.67
CA ALA A 363 -7.92 4.85 24.71
C ALA A 363 -7.92 3.32 24.51
N GLN A 364 -6.75 2.70 24.36
CA GLN A 364 -6.62 1.25 24.24
C GLN A 364 -7.12 0.51 25.49
N GLU A 365 -6.76 0.97 26.68
CA GLU A 365 -7.20 0.39 27.95
C GLU A 365 -8.72 0.47 28.10
N LEU A 366 -9.32 1.63 27.81
CA LEU A 366 -10.77 1.83 27.86
C LEU A 366 -11.50 0.89 26.90
N LEU A 367 -11.04 0.77 25.66
CA LEU A 367 -11.64 -0.09 24.65
C LEU A 367 -11.44 -1.57 24.96
N GLN A 368 -10.28 -1.95 25.51
CA GLN A 368 -10.02 -3.32 25.93
C GLN A 368 -10.95 -3.73 27.09
N ARG A 369 -11.10 -2.85 28.07
CA ARG A 369 -12.04 -3.09 29.17
C ARG A 369 -13.48 -3.19 28.69
N TYR A 370 -13.86 -2.35 27.72
CA TYR A 370 -15.18 -2.45 27.10
C TYR A 370 -15.39 -3.77 26.36
N ARG A 371 -14.38 -4.27 25.63
CA ARG A 371 -14.42 -5.59 24.95
C ARG A 371 -14.68 -6.71 25.96
N GLU A 372 -14.04 -6.68 27.13
CA GLU A 372 -14.27 -7.65 28.19
C GLU A 372 -15.71 -7.55 28.78
N LEU A 373 -16.22 -6.33 28.94
CA LEU A 373 -17.58 -6.11 29.47
C LEU A 373 -18.67 -6.51 28.45
N GLN A 374 -18.38 -6.48 27.13
CA GLN A 374 -19.34 -6.90 26.11
C GLN A 374 -19.81 -8.35 26.29
N ASP A 375 -18.91 -9.25 26.68
CA ASP A 375 -19.28 -10.66 26.94
C ASP A 375 -20.20 -10.77 28.16
N ILE A 376 -19.96 -9.97 29.19
CA ILE A 376 -20.80 -9.90 30.40
C ILE A 376 -22.17 -9.31 30.04
N ILE A 377 -22.19 -8.21 29.26
CA ILE A 377 -23.43 -7.55 28.82
C ILE A 377 -24.30 -8.51 28.00
N ALA A 378 -23.67 -9.30 27.12
CA ALA A 378 -24.37 -10.25 26.26
C ALA A 378 -25.07 -11.36 27.05
N ILE A 379 -24.53 -11.73 28.21
CA ILE A 379 -25.08 -12.81 29.06
C ILE A 379 -26.05 -12.27 30.11
N LEU A 380 -25.69 -11.20 30.81
CA LEU A 380 -26.38 -10.71 32.00
C LEU A 380 -27.19 -9.43 31.77
N GLY A 381 -26.91 -8.70 30.68
CA GLY A 381 -27.52 -7.40 30.40
C GLY A 381 -26.77 -6.22 31.03
N MET A 382 -27.07 -5.02 30.55
CA MET A 382 -26.47 -3.75 31.03
C MET A 382 -26.84 -3.44 32.50
N GLU A 383 -27.97 -3.92 32.95
CA GLU A 383 -28.51 -3.57 34.27
C GLU A 383 -27.70 -4.19 35.41
N GLU A 384 -27.02 -5.29 35.16
CA GLU A 384 -26.17 -5.99 36.15
C GLU A 384 -24.78 -5.35 36.32
N LEU A 385 -24.42 -4.40 35.48
CA LEU A 385 -23.14 -3.69 35.60
C LEU A 385 -23.13 -2.70 36.77
N GLY A 386 -22.01 -2.65 37.48
CA GLY A 386 -21.75 -1.61 38.46
C GLY A 386 -21.69 -0.21 37.87
N ALA A 387 -21.83 0.81 38.69
CA ALA A 387 -21.81 2.20 38.21
C ALA A 387 -20.51 2.59 37.45
N ASP A 388 -19.38 2.04 37.91
CA ASP A 388 -18.08 2.29 37.26
C ASP A 388 -17.98 1.61 35.91
N ASP A 389 -18.41 0.34 35.80
CA ASP A 389 -18.41 -0.37 34.53
C ASP A 389 -19.39 0.26 33.51
N ARG A 390 -20.55 0.76 33.97
CA ARG A 390 -21.47 1.52 33.10
C ARG A 390 -20.83 2.76 32.55
N ARG A 391 -20.10 3.54 33.35
CA ARG A 391 -19.35 4.71 32.87
C ARG A 391 -18.28 4.34 31.82
N ILE A 392 -17.58 3.23 32.04
CA ILE A 392 -16.61 2.70 31.07
C ILE A 392 -17.31 2.37 29.75
N VAL A 393 -18.42 1.68 29.77
CA VAL A 393 -19.22 1.33 28.57
C VAL A 393 -19.67 2.59 27.84
N ASP A 394 -20.22 3.57 28.54
CA ASP A 394 -20.73 4.80 27.96
C ASP A 394 -19.60 5.64 27.32
N ARG A 395 -18.45 5.77 27.96
CA ARG A 395 -17.28 6.44 27.39
C ARG A 395 -16.71 5.69 26.21
N ALA A 396 -16.60 4.36 26.29
CA ALA A 396 -16.09 3.55 25.21
C ALA A 396 -16.95 3.64 23.95
N ARG A 397 -18.28 3.66 24.09
CA ARG A 397 -19.21 3.86 22.96
C ARG A 397 -19.04 5.23 22.32
N ARG A 398 -18.97 6.30 23.13
CA ARG A 398 -18.67 7.66 22.63
C ARG A 398 -17.33 7.69 21.90
N MET A 399 -16.31 7.05 22.47
CA MET A 399 -14.97 6.95 21.87
C MET A 399 -15.00 6.22 20.53
N GLN A 400 -15.71 5.09 20.42
CA GLN A 400 -15.88 4.39 19.16
C GLN A 400 -16.56 5.27 18.10
N GLN A 401 -17.62 5.99 18.48
CA GLN A 401 -18.26 6.95 17.58
C GLN A 401 -17.33 8.10 17.19
N TYR A 402 -16.50 8.60 18.13
CA TYR A 402 -15.55 9.67 17.86
C TYR A 402 -14.40 9.27 16.95
N PHE A 403 -14.06 7.99 16.83
CA PHE A 403 -13.14 7.51 15.82
C PHE A 403 -13.70 7.65 14.39
N SER A 404 -15.02 7.67 14.23
CA SER A 404 -15.62 7.91 12.92
C SER A 404 -15.32 9.34 12.45
N GLN A 405 -15.08 9.47 11.15
CA GLN A 405 -14.66 10.71 10.54
C GLN A 405 -15.13 10.76 9.09
N PRO A 406 -15.76 11.85 8.64
CA PRO A 406 -16.13 11.99 7.25
C PRO A 406 -14.87 12.24 6.40
N PHE A 407 -14.79 11.55 5.27
CA PHE A 407 -13.68 11.65 4.33
C PHE A 407 -14.04 12.56 3.16
N SER A 408 -13.07 13.36 2.71
CA SER A 408 -13.22 14.27 1.57
C SER A 408 -13.53 13.52 0.28
N VAL A 409 -12.90 12.36 0.07
CA VAL A 409 -13.14 11.53 -1.12
C VAL A 409 -14.53 10.85 -1.10
N ALA A 410 -15.22 10.83 0.03
CA ALA A 410 -16.55 10.23 0.17
C ALA A 410 -17.68 11.25 0.20
N GLU A 411 -17.42 12.55 0.11
CA GLU A 411 -18.42 13.62 0.21
C GLU A 411 -19.60 13.43 -0.74
N GLN A 412 -19.32 13.09 -2.00
CA GLN A 412 -20.36 12.90 -3.02
C GLN A 412 -21.31 11.72 -2.71
N PHE A 413 -20.88 10.76 -1.90
CA PHE A 413 -21.69 9.59 -1.53
C PHE A 413 -22.40 9.77 -0.20
N THR A 414 -21.76 10.46 0.74
CA THR A 414 -22.25 10.62 2.12
C THR A 414 -23.02 11.91 2.32
N GLY A 415 -22.77 12.93 1.48
CA GLY A 415 -23.28 14.29 1.67
C GLY A 415 -22.67 15.01 2.88
N LEU A 416 -21.62 14.45 3.49
CA LEU A 416 -20.91 15.04 4.61
C LEU A 416 -19.58 15.63 4.11
N GLU A 417 -19.33 16.88 4.48
CA GLU A 417 -18.06 17.55 4.18
C GLU A 417 -16.91 16.82 4.91
N GLY A 418 -15.83 16.51 4.18
CA GLY A 418 -14.67 15.83 4.74
C GLY A 418 -13.97 16.65 5.81
N ARG A 419 -13.29 15.97 6.70
CA ARG A 419 -12.56 16.57 7.82
C ARG A 419 -11.15 16.02 7.88
N TYR A 420 -10.18 16.90 7.69
CA TYR A 420 -8.80 16.67 8.11
C TYR A 420 -8.69 17.09 9.58
N VAL A 421 -8.24 16.20 10.45
CA VAL A 421 -8.08 16.48 11.89
C VAL A 421 -6.61 16.46 12.24
N THR A 422 -6.10 17.57 12.77
CA THR A 422 -4.70 17.65 13.16
C THR A 422 -4.37 16.69 14.30
N LEU A 423 -3.10 16.29 14.41
CA LEU A 423 -2.64 15.44 15.50
C LEU A 423 -2.92 16.08 16.88
N GLU A 424 -2.74 17.40 16.99
CA GLU A 424 -3.02 18.13 18.24
C GLU A 424 -4.50 18.11 18.62
N ASP A 425 -5.40 18.34 17.65
CA ASP A 425 -6.85 18.25 17.88
C ASP A 425 -7.29 16.81 18.21
N THR A 426 -6.64 15.84 17.58
CA THR A 426 -6.87 14.42 17.86
C THR A 426 -6.51 14.11 19.31
N ILE A 427 -5.28 14.42 19.75
CA ILE A 427 -4.82 14.17 21.11
C ILE A 427 -5.73 14.87 22.13
N SER A 428 -5.98 16.16 21.92
CA SER A 428 -6.81 16.97 22.83
C SER A 428 -8.24 16.43 22.94
N GLY A 429 -8.80 15.98 21.83
CA GLY A 429 -10.15 15.38 21.80
C GLY A 429 -10.24 14.09 22.61
N PHE A 430 -9.25 13.21 22.45
CA PHE A 430 -9.23 11.95 23.23
C PHE A 430 -8.87 12.16 24.71
N GLU A 431 -8.04 13.14 25.05
CA GLU A 431 -7.79 13.56 26.44
C GLU A 431 -9.08 14.04 27.12
N ALA A 432 -9.86 14.91 26.47
CA ALA A 432 -11.12 15.40 27.00
C ALA A 432 -12.14 14.26 27.20
N LEU A 433 -12.16 13.29 26.27
CA LEU A 433 -13.03 12.13 26.35
C LEU A 433 -12.64 11.19 27.52
N LEU A 434 -11.34 10.90 27.66
CA LEU A 434 -10.81 10.09 28.76
C LEU A 434 -10.97 10.78 30.11
N GLY A 435 -10.80 12.10 30.16
CA GLY A 435 -11.00 12.93 31.37
C GLY A 435 -12.45 13.02 31.82
N GLY A 436 -13.41 12.66 30.98
CA GLY A 436 -14.84 12.72 31.28
C GLY A 436 -15.48 14.09 31.09
N GLU A 437 -14.77 15.05 30.48
CA GLU A 437 -15.31 16.37 30.17
C GLU A 437 -16.50 16.33 29.19
N LEU A 438 -16.61 15.24 28.45
CA LEU A 438 -17.62 15.05 27.41
C LEU A 438 -18.74 14.07 27.81
N ASP A 439 -18.77 13.62 29.08
CA ASP A 439 -19.73 12.61 29.53
C ASP A 439 -21.20 13.07 29.47
N GLN A 440 -21.46 14.39 29.48
CA GLN A 440 -22.80 14.95 29.35
C GLN A 440 -23.39 14.89 27.94
N TYR A 441 -22.56 14.71 26.90
CA TYR A 441 -23.04 14.71 25.53
C TYR A 441 -23.57 13.34 25.10
N PRO A 442 -24.62 13.27 24.30
CA PRO A 442 -25.17 12.01 23.80
C PRO A 442 -24.20 11.31 22.83
N GLU A 443 -24.21 9.98 22.81
CA GLU A 443 -23.33 9.17 21.95
C GLU A 443 -23.42 9.57 20.47
N ALA A 444 -24.62 9.87 19.97
CA ALA A 444 -24.85 10.25 18.59
C ALA A 444 -24.16 11.57 18.15
N ALA A 445 -23.80 12.44 19.11
CA ALA A 445 -23.08 13.67 18.82
C ALA A 445 -21.62 13.42 18.39
N PHE A 446 -21.05 12.27 18.73
CA PHE A 446 -19.67 11.91 18.43
C PHE A 446 -19.49 11.25 17.06
N SER A 447 -20.57 10.88 16.40
CA SER A 447 -20.49 10.18 15.10
C SER A 447 -20.18 11.14 13.95
N MET A 448 -19.25 10.75 13.09
CA MET A 448 -18.90 11.47 11.85
C MET A 448 -18.60 12.97 12.08
N VAL A 449 -17.70 13.26 13.02
CA VAL A 449 -17.23 14.60 13.37
C VAL A 449 -15.70 14.65 13.33
N GLY A 450 -15.13 15.83 13.16
CA GLY A 450 -13.69 16.05 13.24
C GLY A 450 -13.24 16.31 14.68
N THR A 451 -13.59 17.46 15.23
CA THR A 451 -13.09 17.95 16.51
C THR A 451 -14.14 17.91 17.62
N VAL A 452 -13.70 18.14 18.87
CA VAL A 452 -14.60 18.27 20.04
C VAL A 452 -15.58 19.43 19.90
N ASP A 453 -15.20 20.52 19.23
CA ASP A 453 -16.10 21.65 19.00
C ASP A 453 -17.25 21.29 18.05
N GLU A 454 -17.00 20.35 17.13
CA GLU A 454 -18.09 19.81 16.31
C GLU A 454 -19.01 18.90 17.10
N VAL A 455 -18.48 18.12 18.07
CA VAL A 455 -19.31 17.36 19.01
C VAL A 455 -20.24 18.27 19.78
N ARG A 456 -19.71 19.36 20.33
CA ARG A 456 -20.48 20.37 21.10
C ARG A 456 -21.58 21.00 20.24
N ARG A 457 -21.24 21.46 19.02
CA ARG A 457 -22.23 22.01 18.07
C ARG A 457 -23.32 21.03 17.72
N LYS A 458 -22.93 19.81 17.36
CA LYS A 458 -23.88 18.76 17.00
C LYS A 458 -24.81 18.39 18.17
N ALA A 459 -24.33 18.36 19.40
CA ALA A 459 -25.15 18.13 20.59
C ALA A 459 -26.17 19.26 20.81
N GLN A 460 -25.77 20.53 20.57
CA GLN A 460 -26.69 21.68 20.61
C GLN A 460 -27.79 21.58 19.54
N ASP A 461 -27.41 21.24 18.30
CA ASP A 461 -28.35 21.08 17.18
C ASP A 461 -29.36 19.95 17.44
N MET A 462 -28.97 18.94 18.20
CA MET A 462 -29.84 17.86 18.65
C MET A 462 -30.76 18.24 19.83
N GLY A 463 -30.60 19.43 20.40
CA GLY A 463 -31.37 19.89 21.55
C GLY A 463 -31.05 19.11 22.85
N ALA A 464 -29.84 18.58 22.95
CA ALA A 464 -29.40 17.75 24.07
C ALA A 464 -28.71 18.55 25.19
N LEU A 465 -28.63 19.89 25.05
CA LEU A 465 -28.10 20.84 26.03
C LEU A 465 -28.99 22.04 26.13
#